data_5c26bef698c2d56767b547d011f590d5
#
_entry.id   5c26bef698c2d56767b547d011f590d5
#
_cell.length_a   1.000
_cell.length_b   1.000
_cell.length_c   1.000
_cell.angle_alpha   90.00
_cell.angle_beta   90.00
_cell.angle_gamma   90.00
#
_symmetry.space_group_name_H-M   'P 1'
#
loop_
_entity.id
_entity.type
_entity.pdbx_description
1 polymer ?
#
loop_
_entity_poly.entity_id
_entity_poly.type
_entity_poly.pdbx_seq_one_letter_code
_entity_poly.pdbx_strand_id
1 'polypeptide(L)'
;MKTGVIFDIQRYCISDGTGIRTVVFFKGCPLHCSWCPAPELLFDAQKCVFCGRCAAVCPHGVHRLADGHALARLQCSACGACARACPAGALELAGRTVGAAELAAELARDADYFRLSGGGVTFSGGEPLMQAEFLCETARILKERGIHVAIETSGCVPTDGLLRAARCTDLFLYDVKDTDARRLYRYTGGDLGHILANLRALDDLGKPIVLRCPLIGGVNAESEHISRVVQLAKSMKNACGIEFLPYHDWGETKAARVGARPFRAETPAAEALREFCETAARAGVRAEIV
;
A
#
# COMPACT_ATOMS: atom_id res chain seq x y z
N MET A 1 -11.45 -22.89 3.20
CA MET A 1 -10.19 -22.19 2.87
C MET A 1 -10.55 -20.78 2.41
N LYS A 2 -9.92 -19.76 2.99
CA LYS A 2 -10.14 -18.38 2.57
C LYS A 2 -9.42 -18.12 1.25
N THR A 3 -10.02 -17.29 0.41
CA THR A 3 -9.44 -16.81 -0.84
C THR A 3 -9.29 -15.30 -0.79
N GLY A 4 -8.30 -14.77 -1.49
CA GLY A 4 -8.07 -13.34 -1.62
C GLY A 4 -7.65 -12.97 -3.04
N VAL A 5 -7.63 -11.68 -3.30
CA VAL A 5 -7.19 -11.14 -4.59
C VAL A 5 -5.87 -10.40 -4.37
N ILE A 6 -4.84 -10.83 -5.08
CA ILE A 6 -3.53 -10.18 -5.13
C ILE A 6 -3.27 -9.71 -6.56
N PHE A 7 -2.49 -8.64 -6.74
CA PHE A 7 -2.19 -8.20 -8.09
C PHE A 7 -0.74 -8.47 -8.52
N ASP A 8 0.19 -8.62 -7.55
CA ASP A 8 1.59 -8.92 -7.85
C ASP A 8 2.30 -9.61 -6.68
N ILE A 9 3.41 -10.28 -6.97
CA ILE A 9 4.38 -10.80 -6.00
C ILE A 9 5.76 -10.39 -6.46
N GLN A 10 6.44 -9.55 -5.68
CA GLN A 10 7.81 -9.15 -5.94
C GLN A 10 8.76 -9.86 -5.00
N ARG A 11 9.79 -10.51 -5.58
CA ARG A 11 10.79 -11.27 -4.85
C ARG A 11 12.08 -10.47 -4.69
N TYR A 12 12.86 -10.84 -3.68
CA TYR A 12 14.18 -10.26 -3.42
C TYR A 12 14.16 -8.75 -3.12
N CYS A 13 13.06 -8.24 -2.55
CA CYS A 13 12.97 -6.87 -2.08
C CYS A 13 13.82 -6.67 -0.84
N ILE A 14 14.48 -5.51 -0.74
CA ILE A 14 15.36 -5.15 0.39
C ILE A 14 14.89 -3.89 1.14
N SER A 15 13.84 -3.26 0.65
CA SER A 15 13.31 -1.98 1.17
C SER A 15 11.93 -2.12 1.85
N ASP A 16 11.46 -3.33 2.10
CA ASP A 16 10.11 -3.59 2.64
C ASP A 16 10.16 -4.32 3.99
N GLY A 17 11.10 -3.91 4.84
CA GLY A 17 11.41 -4.48 6.15
C GLY A 17 12.81 -5.10 6.17
N THR A 18 13.11 -5.85 7.23
CA THR A 18 14.45 -6.43 7.45
C THR A 18 14.77 -7.57 6.47
N GLY A 19 16.03 -7.64 6.04
CA GLY A 19 16.55 -8.74 5.20
C GLY A 19 15.96 -8.78 3.79
N ILE A 20 16.14 -9.92 3.11
CA ILE A 20 15.54 -10.16 1.79
C ILE A 20 14.10 -10.60 1.97
N ARG A 21 13.18 -9.94 1.27
CA ARG A 21 11.74 -10.18 1.42
C ARG A 21 11.06 -10.52 0.11
N THR A 22 9.98 -11.27 0.22
CA THR A 22 9.00 -11.40 -0.86
C THR A 22 7.78 -10.56 -0.47
N VAL A 23 7.48 -9.56 -1.30
CA VAL A 23 6.36 -8.63 -1.11
C VAL A 23 5.16 -9.11 -1.90
N VAL A 24 4.02 -9.23 -1.23
CA VAL A 24 2.74 -9.59 -1.85
C VAL A 24 1.86 -8.35 -1.88
N PHE A 25 1.47 -7.94 -3.07
CA PHE A 25 0.61 -6.77 -3.28
C PHE A 25 -0.86 -7.18 -3.35
N PHE A 26 -1.58 -6.85 -2.29
CA PHE A 26 -3.03 -7.09 -2.18
C PHE A 26 -3.81 -6.08 -2.99
N LYS A 27 -4.99 -6.48 -3.45
CA LYS A 27 -5.89 -5.64 -4.20
C LYS A 27 -6.96 -5.01 -3.32
N GLY A 28 -7.31 -3.75 -3.63
CA GLY A 28 -8.28 -2.95 -2.89
C GLY A 28 -7.60 -2.04 -1.85
N CYS A 29 -8.05 -0.79 -1.79
CA CYS A 29 -7.58 0.20 -0.83
C CYS A 29 -8.73 1.14 -0.47
N PRO A 30 -8.90 1.51 0.80
CA PRO A 30 -9.91 2.49 1.21
C PRO A 30 -9.46 3.93 0.91
N LEU A 31 -8.15 4.14 0.64
CA LEU A 31 -7.59 5.44 0.32
C LEU A 31 -7.54 5.68 -1.20
N HIS A 32 -7.51 6.96 -1.57
CA HIS A 32 -7.44 7.45 -2.94
C HIS A 32 -6.25 8.40 -3.11
N CYS A 33 -5.06 7.96 -2.65
CA CYS A 33 -3.86 8.80 -2.68
C CYS A 33 -3.60 9.35 -4.08
N SER A 34 -3.43 10.67 -4.20
CA SER A 34 -3.22 11.32 -5.51
C SER A 34 -1.98 10.81 -6.23
N TRP A 35 -0.98 10.35 -5.49
CA TRP A 35 0.29 9.80 -6.01
C TRP A 35 0.33 8.26 -6.08
N CYS A 36 -0.81 7.58 -5.90
CA CYS A 36 -0.86 6.12 -5.82
C CYS A 36 -0.44 5.47 -7.16
N PRO A 37 0.53 4.56 -7.15
CA PRO A 37 0.97 3.87 -8.35
C PRO A 37 0.19 2.58 -8.64
N ALA A 38 -0.77 2.18 -7.78
CA ALA A 38 -1.43 0.88 -7.87
C ALA A 38 -2.71 0.92 -8.71
N PRO A 39 -2.70 0.42 -9.97
CA PRO A 39 -3.89 0.36 -10.81
C PRO A 39 -4.72 -0.88 -10.49
N GLU A 40 -6.04 -0.73 -10.35
CA GLU A 40 -6.95 -1.87 -10.15
C GLU A 40 -7.54 -2.40 -11.46
N LEU A 41 -7.95 -1.49 -12.36
CA LEU A 41 -8.47 -1.81 -13.68
C LEU A 41 -7.57 -1.13 -14.73
N LEU A 42 -6.90 -1.93 -15.55
CA LEU A 42 -6.08 -1.45 -16.65
C LEU A 42 -6.96 -1.13 -17.86
N PHE A 43 -6.65 -0.04 -18.54
CA PHE A 43 -7.32 0.38 -19.77
C PHE A 43 -6.29 0.75 -20.82
N ASP A 44 -6.34 0.04 -21.96
CA ASP A 44 -5.55 0.32 -23.14
C ASP A 44 -6.44 1.03 -24.18
N ALA A 45 -6.28 2.34 -24.29
CA ALA A 45 -7.07 3.16 -25.19
C ALA A 45 -6.84 2.80 -26.67
N GLN A 46 -5.66 2.29 -27.04
CA GLN A 46 -5.34 1.91 -28.43
C GLN A 46 -6.11 0.66 -28.88
N LYS A 47 -6.45 -0.23 -27.94
CA LYS A 47 -7.26 -1.41 -28.21
C LYS A 47 -8.77 -1.15 -28.19
N CYS A 48 -9.20 0.00 -27.66
CA CYS A 48 -10.61 0.28 -27.48
C CYS A 48 -11.32 0.54 -28.83
N VAL A 49 -12.32 -0.27 -29.15
CA VAL A 49 -13.15 -0.13 -30.37
C VAL A 49 -14.48 0.58 -30.10
N PHE A 50 -14.65 1.22 -28.97
CA PHE A 50 -15.81 2.02 -28.56
C PHE A 50 -17.18 1.29 -28.67
N CYS A 51 -17.21 -0.04 -28.52
CA CYS A 51 -18.42 -0.85 -28.68
C CYS A 51 -19.47 -0.71 -27.59
N GLY A 52 -19.17 -0.02 -26.48
CA GLY A 52 -20.08 0.27 -25.38
C GLY A 52 -20.40 -0.90 -24.43
N ARG A 53 -19.94 -2.13 -24.70
CA ARG A 53 -20.27 -3.31 -23.86
C ARG A 53 -19.85 -3.15 -22.40
N CYS A 54 -18.71 -2.54 -22.16
CA CYS A 54 -18.22 -2.28 -20.79
C CYS A 54 -19.15 -1.36 -19.99
N ALA A 55 -19.74 -0.35 -20.63
CA ALA A 55 -20.71 0.55 -19.98
C ALA A 55 -22.03 -0.18 -19.68
N ALA A 56 -22.48 -1.03 -20.61
CA ALA A 56 -23.73 -1.79 -20.45
C ALA A 56 -23.69 -2.80 -19.27
N VAL A 57 -22.52 -3.39 -18.97
CA VAL A 57 -22.37 -4.39 -17.91
C VAL A 57 -21.87 -3.82 -16.59
N CYS A 58 -21.51 -2.53 -16.52
CA CYS A 58 -20.95 -1.94 -15.32
C CYS A 58 -22.06 -1.56 -14.32
N PRO A 59 -22.15 -2.20 -13.13
CA PRO A 59 -23.21 -1.91 -12.16
C PRO A 59 -23.05 -0.52 -11.51
N HIS A 60 -21.88 0.12 -11.67
CA HIS A 60 -21.54 1.40 -11.01
C HIS A 60 -21.39 2.56 -12.01
N GLY A 61 -21.71 2.38 -13.29
CA GLY A 61 -21.62 3.45 -14.29
C GLY A 61 -20.22 4.05 -14.47
N VAL A 62 -19.17 3.24 -14.30
CA VAL A 62 -17.76 3.69 -14.35
C VAL A 62 -17.35 4.20 -15.73
N HIS A 63 -17.96 3.68 -16.81
CA HIS A 63 -17.54 3.95 -18.18
C HIS A 63 -18.33 5.09 -18.81
N ARG A 64 -17.62 6.11 -19.29
CA ARG A 64 -18.17 7.25 -20.06
C ARG A 64 -17.59 7.22 -21.45
N LEU A 65 -18.48 7.29 -22.48
CA LEU A 65 -18.11 7.09 -23.89
C LEU A 65 -18.45 8.28 -24.80
N ALA A 66 -18.85 9.44 -24.25
CA ALA A 66 -19.34 10.57 -25.06
C ALA A 66 -18.24 11.19 -25.94
N ASP A 67 -17.08 11.53 -25.34
CA ASP A 67 -15.95 12.20 -26.02
C ASP A 67 -14.67 11.35 -25.93
N GLY A 68 -14.80 10.06 -26.11
CA GLY A 68 -13.76 9.07 -25.87
C GLY A 68 -14.15 8.12 -24.74
N HIS A 69 -13.27 7.19 -24.39
CA HIS A 69 -13.54 6.26 -23.30
C HIS A 69 -12.84 6.72 -22.04
N ALA A 70 -13.59 7.32 -21.11
CA ALA A 70 -13.11 7.73 -19.78
C ALA A 70 -13.67 6.82 -18.69
N LEU A 71 -12.92 6.70 -17.58
CA LEU A 71 -13.26 5.86 -16.43
C LEU A 71 -13.46 6.71 -15.18
N ALA A 72 -14.67 6.68 -14.58
CA ALA A 72 -14.96 7.26 -13.27
C ALA A 72 -14.44 6.29 -12.16
N ARG A 73 -13.13 6.26 -11.93
CA ARG A 73 -12.43 5.24 -11.12
C ARG A 73 -12.86 5.17 -9.67
N LEU A 74 -13.21 6.29 -9.05
CA LEU A 74 -13.69 6.33 -7.66
C LEU A 74 -14.99 5.53 -7.45
N GLN A 75 -15.71 5.24 -8.53
CA GLN A 75 -16.93 4.44 -8.50
C GLN A 75 -16.65 2.96 -8.81
N CYS A 76 -15.42 2.60 -9.16
CA CYS A 76 -15.07 1.26 -9.61
C CYS A 76 -14.88 0.31 -8.41
N SER A 77 -15.73 -0.73 -8.34
CA SER A 77 -15.59 -1.81 -7.36
C SER A 77 -14.60 -2.92 -7.79
N ALA A 78 -13.90 -2.74 -8.92
CA ALA A 78 -12.97 -3.73 -9.47
C ALA A 78 -13.57 -5.14 -9.67
N CYS A 79 -14.88 -5.24 -9.94
CA CYS A 79 -15.58 -6.52 -10.12
C CYS A 79 -15.21 -7.30 -11.40
N GLY A 80 -14.50 -6.67 -12.34
CA GLY A 80 -14.02 -7.29 -13.58
C GLY A 80 -15.08 -7.57 -14.65
N ALA A 81 -16.36 -7.23 -14.45
CA ALA A 81 -17.42 -7.48 -15.42
C ALA A 81 -17.13 -6.87 -16.80
N CYS A 82 -16.63 -5.62 -16.80
CA CYS A 82 -16.27 -4.90 -18.01
C CYS A 82 -15.06 -5.52 -18.74
N ALA A 83 -14.08 -6.04 -18.01
CA ALA A 83 -12.92 -6.72 -18.59
C ALA A 83 -13.35 -8.02 -19.29
N ARG A 84 -14.20 -8.83 -18.62
CA ARG A 84 -14.76 -10.06 -19.21
C ARG A 84 -15.64 -9.78 -20.44
N ALA A 85 -16.34 -8.65 -20.48
CA ALA A 85 -17.23 -8.27 -21.58
C ALA A 85 -16.51 -7.58 -22.74
N CYS A 86 -15.23 -7.20 -22.59
CA CYS A 86 -14.48 -6.44 -23.58
C CYS A 86 -13.97 -7.37 -24.70
N PRO A 87 -14.53 -7.30 -25.95
CA PRO A 87 -14.13 -8.19 -27.03
C PRO A 87 -12.73 -7.86 -27.58
N ALA A 88 -12.27 -6.64 -27.38
CA ALA A 88 -10.97 -6.17 -27.86
C ALA A 88 -9.85 -6.33 -26.82
N GLY A 89 -10.14 -6.85 -25.61
CA GLY A 89 -9.15 -6.94 -24.54
C GLY A 89 -8.59 -5.59 -24.10
N ALA A 90 -9.34 -4.49 -24.33
CA ALA A 90 -8.91 -3.15 -23.95
C ALA A 90 -9.00 -2.88 -22.44
N LEU A 91 -9.71 -3.72 -21.72
CA LEU A 91 -9.89 -3.65 -20.27
C LEU A 91 -9.39 -4.95 -19.65
N GLU A 92 -8.54 -4.81 -18.65
CA GLU A 92 -7.97 -5.95 -17.91
C GLU A 92 -8.08 -5.67 -16.40
N LEU A 93 -8.54 -6.66 -15.66
CA LEU A 93 -8.51 -6.61 -14.20
C LEU A 93 -7.14 -7.06 -13.73
N ALA A 94 -6.37 -6.14 -13.14
CA ALA A 94 -5.08 -6.50 -12.57
C ALA A 94 -5.25 -7.47 -11.39
N GLY A 95 -4.45 -8.54 -11.37
CA GLY A 95 -4.40 -9.48 -10.26
C GLY A 95 -5.12 -10.81 -10.50
N ARG A 96 -4.96 -11.71 -9.51
CA ARG A 96 -5.55 -13.05 -9.50
C ARG A 96 -6.17 -13.39 -8.14
N THR A 97 -7.18 -14.22 -8.16
CA THR A 97 -7.70 -14.85 -6.94
C THR A 97 -6.84 -16.06 -6.59
N VAL A 98 -6.48 -16.20 -5.29
CA VAL A 98 -5.64 -17.29 -4.79
C VAL A 98 -6.12 -17.75 -3.42
N GLY A 99 -5.97 -19.04 -3.13
CA GLY A 99 -6.24 -19.61 -1.81
C GLY A 99 -5.09 -19.34 -0.82
N ALA A 100 -5.41 -19.20 0.47
CA ALA A 100 -4.41 -18.90 1.50
C ALA A 100 -3.29 -19.93 1.57
N ALA A 101 -3.62 -21.24 1.50
CA ALA A 101 -2.63 -22.31 1.51
C ALA A 101 -1.77 -22.32 0.24
N GLU A 102 -2.37 -22.04 -0.92
CA GLU A 102 -1.67 -21.94 -2.19
C GLU A 102 -0.66 -20.78 -2.17
N LEU A 103 -1.10 -19.59 -1.72
CA LEU A 103 -0.22 -18.43 -1.60
C LEU A 103 0.92 -18.70 -0.62
N ALA A 104 0.62 -19.26 0.56
CA ALA A 104 1.65 -19.57 1.54
C ALA A 104 2.68 -20.59 1.01
N ALA A 105 2.25 -21.59 0.22
CA ALA A 105 3.14 -22.54 -0.42
C ALA A 105 4.02 -21.89 -1.48
N GLU A 106 3.48 -20.96 -2.27
CA GLU A 106 4.22 -20.19 -3.26
C GLU A 106 5.30 -19.31 -2.62
N LEU A 107 4.96 -18.62 -1.53
CA LEU A 107 5.87 -17.74 -0.79
C LEU A 107 6.97 -18.50 -0.04
N ALA A 108 6.65 -19.66 0.48
CA ALA A 108 7.61 -20.50 1.20
C ALA A 108 8.76 -21.04 0.31
N ARG A 109 8.67 -20.92 -1.02
CA ARG A 109 9.78 -21.28 -1.94
C ARG A 109 11.02 -20.42 -1.70
N ASP A 110 10.87 -19.24 -1.11
CA ASP A 110 11.97 -18.32 -0.84
C ASP A 110 12.52 -18.44 0.60
N ALA A 111 12.10 -19.48 1.35
CA ALA A 111 12.41 -19.65 2.78
C ALA A 111 13.91 -19.63 3.10
N ASP A 112 14.76 -20.16 2.21
CA ASP A 112 16.22 -20.15 2.42
C ASP A 112 16.80 -18.71 2.38
N TYR A 113 16.32 -17.87 1.46
CA TYR A 113 16.72 -16.46 1.42
C TYR A 113 16.28 -15.73 2.68
N PHE A 114 15.06 -16.02 3.18
CA PHE A 114 14.55 -15.43 4.41
C PHE A 114 15.41 -15.81 5.61
N ARG A 115 15.72 -17.11 5.75
CA ARG A 115 16.52 -17.62 6.85
C ARG A 115 17.94 -17.07 6.87
N LEU A 116 18.58 -16.94 5.69
CA LEU A 116 19.97 -16.46 5.58
C LEU A 116 20.10 -14.95 5.80
N SER A 117 19.07 -14.17 5.46
CA SER A 117 19.11 -12.71 5.54
C SER A 117 18.40 -12.11 6.76
N GLY A 118 17.68 -12.91 7.54
CA GLY A 118 16.74 -12.41 8.55
C GLY A 118 15.51 -11.74 7.95
N GLY A 119 15.16 -12.09 6.71
CA GLY A 119 14.03 -11.55 5.96
C GLY A 119 12.74 -12.31 6.16
N GLY A 120 11.84 -12.24 5.18
CA GLY A 120 10.53 -12.90 5.26
C GLY A 120 9.54 -12.44 4.20
N VAL A 121 8.27 -12.49 4.53
CA VAL A 121 7.18 -12.03 3.67
C VAL A 121 6.66 -10.69 4.17
N THR A 122 6.40 -9.76 3.23
CA THR A 122 5.67 -8.51 3.50
C THR A 122 4.37 -8.49 2.73
N PHE A 123 3.27 -8.32 3.43
CA PHE A 123 1.96 -8.07 2.84
C PHE A 123 1.77 -6.56 2.68
N SER A 124 1.62 -6.11 1.44
CA SER A 124 1.52 -4.72 1.00
C SER A 124 0.47 -4.58 -0.11
N GLY A 125 0.58 -3.59 -0.98
CA GLY A 125 -0.22 -3.42 -2.19
C GLY A 125 -1.14 -2.23 -2.16
N GLY A 126 -2.45 -2.44 -2.23
CA GLY A 126 -3.44 -1.44 -1.87
C GLY A 126 -3.47 -1.27 -0.34
N GLU A 127 -4.37 -1.98 0.29
CA GLU A 127 -4.41 -2.11 1.76
C GLU A 127 -4.69 -3.59 2.10
N PRO A 128 -3.69 -4.35 2.55
CA PRO A 128 -3.82 -5.78 2.75
C PRO A 128 -4.86 -6.14 3.82
N LEU A 129 -5.10 -5.24 4.79
CA LEU A 129 -6.08 -5.44 5.84
C LEU A 129 -7.54 -5.31 5.38
N MET A 130 -7.80 -4.85 4.15
CA MET A 130 -9.13 -4.99 3.52
C MET A 130 -9.51 -6.45 3.31
N GLN A 131 -8.52 -7.35 3.28
CA GLN A 131 -8.70 -8.80 3.14
C GLN A 131 -8.13 -9.53 4.39
N ALA A 132 -8.38 -8.99 5.59
CA ALA A 132 -7.75 -9.40 6.85
C ALA A 132 -7.90 -10.91 7.14
N GLU A 133 -9.05 -11.52 6.84
CA GLU A 133 -9.26 -12.95 7.08
C GLU A 133 -8.36 -13.84 6.21
N PHE A 134 -8.25 -13.52 4.92
CA PHE A 134 -7.36 -14.22 3.99
C PHE A 134 -5.88 -14.01 4.37
N LEU A 135 -5.52 -12.75 4.69
CA LEU A 135 -4.19 -12.40 5.17
C LEU A 135 -3.82 -13.20 6.42
N CYS A 136 -4.69 -13.21 7.44
CA CYS A 136 -4.42 -13.91 8.69
C CYS A 136 -4.26 -15.42 8.50
N GLU A 137 -5.05 -16.04 7.63
CA GLU A 137 -4.89 -17.49 7.33
C GLU A 137 -3.56 -17.76 6.63
N THR A 138 -3.18 -16.95 5.63
CA THR A 138 -1.89 -17.05 4.94
C THR A 138 -0.72 -16.84 5.90
N ALA A 139 -0.78 -15.77 6.70
CA ALA A 139 0.26 -15.43 7.68
C ALA A 139 0.45 -16.54 8.71
N ARG A 140 -0.63 -17.13 9.23
CA ARG A 140 -0.55 -18.24 10.17
C ARG A 140 0.23 -19.44 9.59
N ILE A 141 -0.06 -19.81 8.34
CA ILE A 141 0.65 -20.90 7.66
C ILE A 141 2.14 -20.59 7.48
N LEU A 142 2.48 -19.35 7.16
CA LEU A 142 3.88 -18.89 7.05
C LEU A 142 4.58 -18.92 8.41
N LYS A 143 3.91 -18.46 9.47
CA LYS A 143 4.43 -18.48 10.84
C LYS A 143 4.69 -19.91 11.36
N GLU A 144 3.82 -20.87 11.04
CA GLU A 144 4.02 -22.30 11.37
C GLU A 144 5.28 -22.87 10.70
N ARG A 145 5.75 -22.26 9.61
CA ARG A 145 7.00 -22.61 8.93
C ARG A 145 8.20 -21.77 9.40
N GLY A 146 8.04 -20.95 10.45
CA GLY A 146 9.09 -20.09 10.98
C GLY A 146 9.41 -18.89 10.11
N ILE A 147 8.55 -18.53 9.15
CA ILE A 147 8.77 -17.37 8.26
C ILE A 147 8.28 -16.10 8.94
N HIS A 148 9.15 -15.09 8.99
CA HIS A 148 8.83 -13.76 9.52
C HIS A 148 7.82 -13.04 8.61
N VAL A 149 6.79 -12.44 9.22
CA VAL A 149 5.70 -11.76 8.53
C VAL A 149 5.70 -10.27 8.89
N ALA A 150 5.77 -9.41 7.89
CA ALA A 150 5.52 -7.99 8.00
C ALA A 150 4.22 -7.59 7.29
N ILE A 151 3.58 -6.53 7.77
CA ILE A 151 2.43 -5.90 7.10
C ILE A 151 2.75 -4.43 6.89
N GLU A 152 2.62 -3.98 5.66
CA GLU A 152 2.58 -2.56 5.31
C GLU A 152 1.12 -2.10 5.26
N THR A 153 0.78 -1.07 6.03
CA THR A 153 -0.60 -0.58 6.14
C THR A 153 -0.67 0.92 6.33
N SER A 154 -1.71 1.51 5.75
CA SER A 154 -2.07 2.90 6.02
C SER A 154 -2.76 3.10 7.37
N GLY A 155 -3.21 2.03 8.01
CA GLY A 155 -4.02 2.08 9.21
C GLY A 155 -5.45 2.59 9.03
N CYS A 156 -5.85 2.97 7.82
CA CYS A 156 -7.22 3.43 7.52
C CYS A 156 -8.16 2.24 7.30
N VAL A 157 -8.28 1.37 8.30
CA VAL A 157 -9.01 0.10 8.23
C VAL A 157 -9.78 -0.14 9.53
N PRO A 158 -10.82 -1.01 9.53
CA PRO A 158 -11.50 -1.39 10.76
C PRO A 158 -10.52 -1.94 11.81
N THR A 159 -10.57 -1.42 13.02
CA THR A 159 -9.67 -1.76 14.13
C THR A 159 -9.65 -3.26 14.42
N ASP A 160 -10.81 -3.93 14.36
CA ASP A 160 -10.90 -5.38 14.61
C ASP A 160 -10.07 -6.21 13.62
N GLY A 161 -10.04 -5.81 12.34
CA GLY A 161 -9.21 -6.45 11.31
C GLY A 161 -7.74 -6.29 11.61
N LEU A 162 -7.32 -5.08 11.98
CA LEU A 162 -5.95 -4.76 12.37
C LEU A 162 -5.50 -5.58 13.60
N LEU A 163 -6.31 -5.60 14.65
CA LEU A 163 -5.99 -6.33 15.90
C LEU A 163 -5.93 -7.85 15.67
N ARG A 164 -6.77 -8.39 14.80
CA ARG A 164 -6.67 -9.80 14.40
C ARG A 164 -5.36 -10.09 13.69
N ALA A 165 -4.99 -9.26 12.71
CA ALA A 165 -3.75 -9.40 11.96
C ALA A 165 -2.50 -9.25 12.84
N ALA A 166 -2.56 -8.41 13.87
CA ALA A 166 -1.47 -8.22 14.80
C ALA A 166 -1.03 -9.52 15.51
N ARG A 167 -1.92 -10.50 15.66
CA ARG A 167 -1.60 -11.79 16.29
C ARG A 167 -0.65 -12.67 15.48
N CYS A 168 -0.61 -12.48 14.16
CA CYS A 168 0.23 -13.28 13.23
C CYS A 168 1.28 -12.42 12.50
N THR A 169 1.55 -11.20 12.99
CA THR A 169 2.49 -10.25 12.41
C THR A 169 3.64 -9.97 13.36
N ASP A 170 4.85 -9.96 12.82
CA ASP A 170 6.08 -9.68 13.56
C ASP A 170 6.50 -8.21 13.49
N LEU A 171 6.21 -7.54 12.38
CA LEU A 171 6.59 -6.14 12.12
C LEU A 171 5.47 -5.42 11.36
N PHE A 172 5.18 -4.20 11.77
CA PHE A 172 4.34 -3.29 11.00
C PHE A 172 5.19 -2.20 10.34
N LEU A 173 5.02 -2.03 9.04
CA LEU A 173 5.46 -0.88 8.27
C LEU A 173 4.23 0.04 8.17
N TYR A 174 4.20 1.08 8.99
CA TYR A 174 2.99 1.88 9.17
C TYR A 174 3.11 3.22 8.45
N ASP A 175 2.27 3.43 7.44
CA ASP A 175 2.30 4.63 6.62
C ASP A 175 1.75 5.86 7.33
N VAL A 176 2.58 6.85 7.58
CA VAL A 176 2.20 8.21 8.00
C VAL A 176 2.25 9.13 6.79
N LYS A 177 1.18 9.14 6.01
CA LYS A 177 1.13 9.87 4.73
C LYS A 177 1.05 11.39 4.91
N ASP A 178 0.49 11.85 6.01
CA ASP A 178 0.49 13.25 6.45
C ASP A 178 0.12 13.35 7.94
N THR A 179 0.57 14.43 8.58
CA THR A 179 0.23 14.77 9.98
C THR A 179 -0.74 15.96 10.08
N ASP A 180 -1.11 16.57 8.97
CA ASP A 180 -2.21 17.54 8.88
C ASP A 180 -3.48 16.84 8.40
N ALA A 181 -4.55 16.89 9.21
CA ALA A 181 -5.79 16.15 8.94
C ALA A 181 -6.49 16.63 7.66
N ARG A 182 -6.46 17.93 7.36
CA ARG A 182 -7.12 18.49 6.17
C ARG A 182 -6.35 18.12 4.91
N ARG A 183 -5.03 18.19 4.97
CA ARG A 183 -4.15 17.82 3.87
C ARG A 183 -4.19 16.32 3.62
N LEU A 184 -4.14 15.48 4.65
CA LEU A 184 -4.32 14.04 4.54
C LEU A 184 -5.63 13.72 3.82
N TYR A 185 -6.76 14.26 4.31
CA TYR A 185 -8.06 14.01 3.70
C TYR A 185 -8.11 14.46 2.24
N ARG A 186 -7.60 15.66 1.95
CA ARG A 186 -7.58 16.22 0.58
C ARG A 186 -6.86 15.31 -0.43
N TYR A 187 -5.73 14.75 -0.05
CA TYR A 187 -4.87 14.00 -0.97
C TYR A 187 -5.06 12.49 -0.92
N THR A 188 -5.68 11.97 0.14
CA THR A 188 -5.81 10.51 0.32
C THR A 188 -7.24 10.04 0.65
N GLY A 189 -8.11 10.94 1.08
CA GLY A 189 -9.43 10.60 1.62
C GLY A 189 -9.41 9.98 3.02
N GLY A 190 -8.22 9.90 3.66
CA GLY A 190 -8.03 9.24 4.96
C GLY A 190 -8.48 10.08 6.15
N ASP A 191 -8.86 9.41 7.24
CA ASP A 191 -9.15 10.01 8.55
C ASP A 191 -7.91 9.87 9.47
N LEU A 192 -7.22 10.99 9.73
CA LEU A 192 -6.03 11.01 10.57
C LEU A 192 -6.32 10.53 11.99
N GLY A 193 -7.48 10.88 12.55
CA GLY A 193 -7.86 10.48 13.91
C GLY A 193 -7.94 8.97 14.04
N HIS A 194 -8.61 8.32 13.09
CA HIS A 194 -8.74 6.86 13.04
C HIS A 194 -7.40 6.18 12.79
N ILE A 195 -6.59 6.69 11.86
CA ILE A 195 -5.24 6.16 11.56
C ILE A 195 -4.36 6.20 12.81
N LEU A 196 -4.33 7.33 13.53
CA LEU A 196 -3.54 7.45 14.77
C LEU A 196 -4.08 6.60 15.92
N ALA A 197 -5.39 6.40 16.01
CA ALA A 197 -5.99 5.49 16.98
C ALA A 197 -5.55 4.03 16.74
N ASN A 198 -5.56 3.58 15.50
CA ASN A 198 -5.08 2.25 15.11
C ASN A 198 -3.58 2.08 15.35
N LEU A 199 -2.76 3.10 15.07
CA LEU A 199 -1.33 3.09 15.39
C LEU A 199 -1.07 2.90 16.89
N ARG A 200 -1.78 3.66 17.74
CA ARG A 200 -1.69 3.52 19.19
C ARG A 200 -2.11 2.14 19.67
N ALA A 201 -3.17 1.57 19.09
CA ALA A 201 -3.61 0.22 19.43
C ALA A 201 -2.55 -0.84 19.14
N LEU A 202 -1.78 -0.71 18.05
CA LEU A 202 -0.64 -1.59 17.76
C LEU A 202 0.53 -1.38 18.74
N ASP A 203 0.83 -0.13 19.07
CA ASP A 203 1.88 0.19 20.06
C ASP A 203 1.54 -0.35 21.45
N ASP A 204 0.29 -0.22 21.89
CA ASP A 204 -0.19 -0.76 23.17
C ASP A 204 -0.15 -2.30 23.21
N LEU A 205 -0.26 -2.98 22.06
CA LEU A 205 -0.06 -4.43 21.93
C LEU A 205 1.42 -4.85 21.93
N GLY A 206 2.36 -3.90 22.02
CA GLY A 206 3.79 -4.19 21.99
C GLY A 206 4.33 -4.64 20.63
N LYS A 207 3.68 -4.23 19.54
CA LYS A 207 4.12 -4.61 18.19
C LYS A 207 5.27 -3.74 17.71
N PRO A 208 6.34 -4.31 17.15
CA PRO A 208 7.38 -3.55 16.47
C PRO A 208 6.80 -2.78 15.29
N ILE A 209 7.09 -1.47 15.22
CA ILE A 209 6.52 -0.58 14.20
C ILE A 209 7.63 0.28 13.61
N VAL A 210 7.74 0.29 12.28
CA VAL A 210 8.50 1.28 11.52
C VAL A 210 7.49 2.26 10.91
N LEU A 211 7.66 3.55 11.18
CA LEU A 211 6.84 4.59 10.55
C LEU A 211 7.36 4.87 9.14
N ARG A 212 6.56 4.63 8.12
CA ARG A 212 6.87 4.95 6.73
C ARG A 212 6.26 6.28 6.35
N CYS A 213 7.07 7.19 5.85
CA CYS A 213 6.67 8.55 5.58
C CYS A 213 6.94 8.88 4.09
N PRO A 214 5.94 8.74 3.21
CA PRO A 214 6.05 9.20 1.83
C PRO A 214 6.21 10.72 1.80
N LEU A 215 7.29 11.22 1.19
CA LEU A 215 7.63 12.63 1.11
C LEU A 215 7.39 13.17 -0.29
N ILE A 216 6.37 14.01 -0.41
CA ILE A 216 5.89 14.57 -1.68
C ILE A 216 6.23 16.06 -1.72
N GLY A 217 7.12 16.47 -2.62
CA GLY A 217 7.48 17.88 -2.79
C GLY A 217 6.27 18.75 -3.11
N GLY A 218 6.17 19.91 -2.43
CA GLY A 218 5.03 20.80 -2.55
C GLY A 218 3.74 20.32 -1.86
N VAL A 219 3.78 19.16 -1.15
CA VAL A 219 2.63 18.66 -0.39
C VAL A 219 2.97 18.53 1.08
N ASN A 220 3.82 17.57 1.47
CA ASN A 220 4.10 17.23 2.86
C ASN A 220 5.61 17.20 3.21
N ALA A 221 6.50 17.37 2.23
CA ALA A 221 7.95 17.38 2.45
C ALA A 221 8.40 18.71 3.09
N GLU A 222 8.00 18.94 4.33
CA GLU A 222 8.24 20.19 5.08
C GLU A 222 8.62 19.90 6.54
N SER A 223 9.41 20.80 7.14
CA SER A 223 9.97 20.62 8.49
C SER A 223 8.90 20.44 9.57
N GLU A 224 7.72 21.04 9.42
CA GLU A 224 6.62 20.88 10.37
C GLU A 224 6.08 19.46 10.38
N HIS A 225 5.85 18.87 9.20
CA HIS A 225 5.41 17.49 9.08
C HIS A 225 6.45 16.52 9.68
N ILE A 226 7.72 16.71 9.34
CA ILE A 226 8.83 15.89 9.85
C ILE A 226 8.91 15.97 11.38
N SER A 227 8.84 17.18 11.94
CA SER A 227 8.86 17.37 13.38
C SER A 227 7.72 16.62 14.09
N ARG A 228 6.52 16.64 13.51
CA ARG A 228 5.36 15.91 14.03
C ARG A 228 5.53 14.39 13.94
N VAL A 229 6.08 13.88 12.83
CA VAL A 229 6.39 12.44 12.67
C VAL A 229 7.44 11.98 13.68
N VAL A 230 8.49 12.78 13.89
CA VAL A 230 9.53 12.50 14.89
C VAL A 230 8.94 12.50 16.32
N GLN A 231 8.07 13.47 16.64
CA GLN A 231 7.39 13.50 17.94
C GLN A 231 6.47 12.28 18.12
N LEU A 232 5.76 11.87 17.05
CA LEU A 232 4.94 10.68 17.07
C LEU A 232 5.77 9.43 17.38
N ALA A 233 6.89 9.22 16.68
CA ALA A 233 7.81 8.11 16.95
C ALA A 233 8.33 8.11 18.39
N LYS A 234 8.71 9.28 18.92
CA LYS A 234 9.15 9.42 20.33
C LYS A 234 8.08 9.10 21.37
N SER A 235 6.82 9.34 21.05
CA SER A 235 5.71 9.07 21.95
C SER A 235 5.34 7.58 22.04
N MET A 236 5.83 6.78 21.10
CA MET A 236 5.55 5.35 21.00
C MET A 236 6.60 4.54 21.78
N LYS A 237 6.17 3.40 22.33
CA LYS A 237 7.04 2.48 23.08
C LYS A 237 7.76 1.49 22.16
N ASN A 238 7.16 1.18 21.01
CA ASN A 238 7.62 0.11 20.12
C ASN A 238 7.96 0.62 18.70
N ALA A 239 8.16 1.93 18.52
CA ALA A 239 8.67 2.48 17.29
C ALA A 239 10.13 2.05 17.07
N CYS A 240 10.40 1.34 15.97
CA CYS A 240 11.74 0.90 15.58
C CYS A 240 12.53 1.97 14.81
N GLY A 241 11.84 2.96 14.25
CA GLY A 241 12.41 4.05 13.47
C GLY A 241 11.43 4.64 12.46
N ILE A 242 11.97 5.53 11.64
CA ILE A 242 11.24 6.21 10.54
C ILE A 242 11.95 5.88 9.23
N GLU A 243 11.18 5.49 8.21
CA GLU A 243 11.63 5.39 6.83
C GLU A 243 11.02 6.54 6.02
N PHE A 244 11.86 7.40 5.48
CA PHE A 244 11.45 8.44 4.54
C PHE A 244 11.48 7.90 3.13
N LEU A 245 10.34 7.96 2.43
CA LEU A 245 10.18 7.48 1.06
C LEU A 245 10.00 8.68 0.13
N PRO A 246 11.06 9.13 -0.57
CA PRO A 246 10.96 10.23 -1.50
C PRO A 246 9.99 9.92 -2.64
N TYR A 247 9.22 10.93 -3.04
CA TYR A 247 8.33 10.80 -4.20
C TYR A 247 9.11 10.39 -5.46
N HIS A 248 8.53 9.47 -6.22
CA HIS A 248 8.97 9.06 -7.53
C HIS A 248 7.80 9.10 -8.53
N ASP A 249 8.09 9.33 -9.79
CA ASP A 249 7.14 9.52 -10.88
C ASP A 249 6.57 8.22 -11.49
N TRP A 250 6.87 7.05 -10.92
CA TRP A 250 6.38 5.75 -11.43
C TRP A 250 4.86 5.68 -11.50
N GLY A 251 4.17 6.44 -10.65
CA GLY A 251 2.72 6.60 -10.68
C GLY A 251 2.22 7.30 -11.96
N GLU A 252 3.00 8.20 -12.57
CA GLU A 252 2.58 8.94 -13.77
C GLU A 252 2.38 8.01 -14.97
N THR A 253 3.34 7.12 -15.22
CA THR A 253 3.25 6.12 -16.31
C THR A 253 2.08 5.17 -16.10
N LYS A 254 1.85 4.76 -14.84
CA LYS A 254 0.74 3.87 -14.49
C LYS A 254 -0.61 4.60 -14.57
N ALA A 255 -0.67 5.89 -14.22
CA ALA A 255 -1.88 6.72 -14.34
C ALA A 255 -2.41 6.74 -15.78
N ALA A 256 -1.54 6.89 -16.77
CA ALA A 256 -1.93 6.83 -18.18
C ALA A 256 -2.57 5.49 -18.55
N ARG A 257 -2.03 4.36 -18.08
CA ARG A 257 -2.56 3.00 -18.32
C ARG A 257 -3.94 2.77 -17.70
N VAL A 258 -4.29 3.57 -16.73
CA VAL A 258 -5.59 3.51 -16.07
C VAL A 258 -6.53 4.65 -16.49
N GLY A 259 -6.17 5.49 -17.46
CA GLY A 259 -7.00 6.61 -17.90
C GLY A 259 -7.21 7.68 -16.82
N ALA A 260 -6.32 7.76 -15.84
CA ALA A 260 -6.32 8.81 -14.81
C ALA A 260 -5.41 9.98 -15.21
N ARG A 261 -5.70 11.16 -14.68
CA ARG A 261 -4.74 12.28 -14.81
C ARG A 261 -3.53 11.96 -13.92
N PRO A 262 -2.30 12.06 -14.46
CA PRO A 262 -1.11 11.86 -13.66
C PRO A 262 -1.03 12.94 -12.57
N PHE A 263 -0.74 12.54 -11.36
CA PHE A 263 -0.35 13.45 -10.29
C PHE A 263 1.13 13.77 -10.47
N ARG A 264 1.46 15.04 -10.52
CA ARG A 264 2.84 15.51 -10.65
C ARG A 264 3.25 16.26 -9.41
N ALA A 265 4.38 15.86 -8.86
CA ALA A 265 5.03 16.52 -7.74
C ALA A 265 6.54 16.49 -7.91
N GLU A 266 7.24 17.28 -7.14
CA GLU A 266 8.70 17.25 -7.12
C GLU A 266 9.20 16.20 -6.13
N THR A 267 10.30 15.53 -6.49
CA THR A 267 11.07 14.73 -5.52
C THR A 267 11.80 15.71 -4.60
N PRO A 268 11.70 15.56 -3.27
CA PRO A 268 12.46 16.42 -2.36
C PRO A 268 13.96 16.36 -2.63
N ALA A 269 14.65 17.51 -2.53
CA ALA A 269 16.08 17.60 -2.74
C ALA A 269 16.85 16.71 -1.72
N ALA A 270 17.96 16.14 -2.14
CA ALA A 270 18.78 15.25 -1.29
C ALA A 270 19.25 15.94 0.00
N GLU A 271 19.51 17.26 -0.06
CA GLU A 271 19.86 18.09 1.10
C GLU A 271 18.74 18.13 2.13
N ALA A 272 17.49 18.36 1.68
CA ALA A 272 16.31 18.37 2.57
C ALA A 272 16.08 17.00 3.22
N LEU A 273 16.24 15.92 2.45
CA LEU A 273 16.11 14.55 2.98
C LEU A 273 17.17 14.25 4.05
N ARG A 274 18.42 14.70 3.86
CA ARG A 274 19.47 14.58 4.89
C ARG A 274 19.12 15.37 6.16
N GLU A 275 18.65 16.61 6.01
CA GLU A 275 18.22 17.45 7.13
C GLU A 275 17.07 16.81 7.93
N PHE A 276 16.15 16.12 7.23
CA PHE A 276 15.06 15.38 7.90
C PHE A 276 15.60 14.22 8.75
N CYS A 277 16.55 13.44 8.21
CA CYS A 277 17.22 12.40 8.99
C CYS A 277 18.00 12.97 10.19
N GLU A 278 18.70 14.09 10.02
CA GLU A 278 19.41 14.77 11.12
C GLU A 278 18.43 15.29 12.17
N THR A 279 17.26 15.78 11.78
CA THR A 279 16.22 16.22 12.71
C THR A 279 15.72 15.05 13.56
N ALA A 280 15.52 13.89 12.99
CA ALA A 280 15.19 12.68 13.72
C ALA A 280 16.33 12.26 14.66
N ALA A 281 17.57 12.25 14.17
CA ALA A 281 18.75 11.87 14.94
C ALA A 281 18.97 12.80 16.15
N ARG A 282 18.84 14.13 15.98
CA ARG A 282 18.90 15.10 17.10
C ARG A 282 17.83 14.83 18.16
N ALA A 283 16.70 14.26 17.78
CA ALA A 283 15.64 13.86 18.70
C ALA A 283 15.83 12.47 19.32
N GLY A 284 16.90 11.75 18.96
CA GLY A 284 17.18 10.38 19.41
C GLY A 284 16.32 9.32 18.71
N VAL A 285 15.79 9.62 17.52
CA VAL A 285 14.99 8.69 16.70
C VAL A 285 15.81 8.24 15.48
N ARG A 286 15.90 6.92 15.26
CA ARG A 286 16.51 6.39 14.04
C ARG A 286 15.65 6.77 12.85
N ALA A 287 16.26 7.29 11.78
CA ALA A 287 15.61 7.55 10.52
C ALA A 287 16.53 7.24 9.33
N GLU A 288 15.96 6.77 8.25
CA GLU A 288 16.69 6.47 7.01
C GLU A 288 15.85 6.82 5.78
N ILE A 289 16.52 6.98 4.65
CA ILE A 289 15.89 7.21 3.34
C ILE A 289 15.89 5.87 2.62
N VAL A 290 14.72 5.46 2.11
CA VAL A 290 14.51 4.15 1.47
C VAL A 290 14.08 4.30 0.01
#